data_a225a2da760381855b98488ce1651d47
#
_entry.id   a225a2da760381855b98488ce1651d47
#
_cell.length_a   1.000
_cell.length_b   1.000
_cell.length_c   1.000
_cell.angle_alpha   90.00
_cell.angle_beta   90.00
_cell.angle_gamma   90.00
#
_symmetry.space_group_name_H-M   'P 1'
#
loop_
_entity.id
_entity.type
_entity.pdbx_description
1 polymer ?
#
loop_
_entity_poly.entity_id
_entity_poly.type
_entity_poly.pdbx_seq_one_letter_code
_entity_poly.pdbx_strand_id
1 'polypeptide(L)'
;MRLLRFVIGFVAMLAGPAFAAEYNMRLAHEVALDSTQHLAATRFAELVKERTNGAIEIKVFPNSGLGTGQQALNLLRGGTIEIVQSGSTTFNGLVGETAVLEMPFLFRDADHAYHVLDGKVGQSLLDKLGPFGVQGLAFLENGWRQMTNNRHPVRSVEDIKGLKIRTTPNPYHIQAFQLLGANPVPLAYAELYSALETGAVDAQEHPLPILWAGKFYEVQKYLTLTSHAYSPLFLVMNKPKFDSLPANYQAILIESAHDAAKYQRDLNAKQVAEIIAGVKEAGVEVIEQIDTAPFRQIVDEPLRQAFAEKYGMDLLNAIAAEK
;
A
#
# COMPACT_ATOMS: atom_id res chain seq x y z
N MET A 1 46.26 -60.52 -21.73
CA MET A 1 46.02 -59.10 -21.86
C MET A 1 44.60 -58.89 -22.32
N ARG A 2 43.68 -58.48 -21.39
CA ARG A 2 42.27 -58.20 -21.71
C ARG A 2 42.13 -56.67 -21.70
N LEU A 3 41.80 -56.05 -22.85
CA LEU A 3 41.54 -54.65 -22.98
C LEU A 3 40.06 -54.37 -22.47
N LEU A 4 39.97 -53.60 -21.44
CA LEU A 4 38.70 -53.09 -20.89
C LEU A 4 38.31 -51.80 -21.67
N ARG A 5 37.24 -51.86 -22.49
CA ARG A 5 36.71 -50.70 -23.19
C ARG A 5 35.75 -49.95 -22.24
N PHE A 6 36.15 -48.76 -21.78
CA PHE A 6 35.24 -47.82 -21.12
C PHE A 6 34.36 -47.12 -22.17
N VAL A 7 33.07 -47.33 -22.09
CA VAL A 7 32.06 -46.56 -22.83
C VAL A 7 31.69 -45.37 -21.95
N ILE A 8 32.14 -44.16 -22.31
CA ILE A 8 31.70 -42.92 -21.69
C ILE A 8 30.36 -42.54 -22.34
N GLY A 9 29.27 -42.72 -21.62
CA GLY A 9 27.95 -42.25 -22.01
C GLY A 9 27.87 -40.73 -21.87
N PHE A 10 27.78 -40.03 -22.98
CA PHE A 10 27.54 -38.56 -23.03
C PHE A 10 26.07 -38.33 -22.82
N VAL A 11 25.67 -37.93 -21.61
CA VAL A 11 24.32 -37.44 -21.34
C VAL A 11 24.21 -36.02 -21.86
N ALA A 12 23.67 -35.83 -23.05
CA ALA A 12 23.32 -34.53 -23.57
C ALA A 12 22.12 -34.02 -22.76
N MET A 13 22.37 -33.08 -21.82
CA MET A 13 21.33 -32.26 -21.25
C MET A 13 20.74 -31.41 -22.38
N LEU A 14 19.51 -31.74 -22.79
CA LEU A 14 18.69 -30.88 -23.65
C LEU A 14 18.29 -29.65 -22.84
N ALA A 15 19.11 -28.61 -22.83
CA ALA A 15 18.70 -27.27 -22.45
C ALA A 15 17.66 -26.85 -23.51
N GLY A 16 16.37 -26.86 -23.14
CA GLY A 16 15.31 -26.31 -23.97
C GLY A 16 15.64 -24.84 -24.29
N PRO A 17 15.21 -24.33 -25.45
CA PRO A 17 15.43 -22.92 -25.79
C PRO A 17 14.83 -22.03 -24.69
N ALA A 18 15.66 -21.22 -24.05
CA ALA A 18 15.17 -20.12 -23.23
C ALA A 18 14.52 -19.11 -24.17
N PHE A 19 13.21 -19.16 -24.31
CA PHE A 19 12.48 -18.13 -25.03
C PHE A 19 12.61 -16.84 -24.24
N ALA A 20 13.07 -15.76 -24.88
CA ALA A 20 12.99 -14.42 -24.31
C ALA A 20 11.51 -14.10 -24.03
N ALA A 21 11.24 -13.42 -22.91
CA ALA A 21 9.86 -13.04 -22.57
C ALA A 21 9.25 -12.20 -23.70
N GLU A 22 8.03 -12.52 -24.07
CA GLU A 22 7.27 -11.82 -25.10
C GLU A 22 6.90 -10.40 -24.65
N TYR A 23 6.57 -10.28 -23.35
CA TYR A 23 6.20 -9.04 -22.69
C TYR A 23 7.13 -8.75 -21.51
N ASN A 24 7.95 -7.71 -21.66
CA ASN A 24 8.79 -7.19 -20.58
C ASN A 24 8.08 -5.97 -19.97
N MET A 25 7.81 -6.02 -18.66
CA MET A 25 7.07 -4.99 -17.94
C MET A 25 7.87 -4.46 -16.76
N ARG A 26 7.57 -3.23 -16.35
CA ARG A 26 8.17 -2.56 -15.20
C ARG A 26 7.09 -2.29 -14.17
N LEU A 27 7.37 -2.65 -12.91
CA LEU A 27 6.54 -2.35 -11.76
C LEU A 27 7.28 -1.39 -10.85
N ALA A 28 6.70 -0.22 -10.58
CA ALA A 28 7.27 0.79 -9.70
C ALA A 28 6.55 0.85 -8.34
N HIS A 29 7.32 1.03 -7.26
CA HIS A 29 6.80 1.38 -5.94
C HIS A 29 7.82 2.21 -5.14
N GLU A 30 7.39 2.83 -4.02
CA GLU A 30 8.16 3.84 -3.31
C GLU A 30 8.98 3.30 -2.13
N VAL A 31 8.70 2.09 -1.64
CA VAL A 31 9.21 1.58 -0.36
C VAL A 31 10.46 0.72 -0.51
N ALA A 32 11.12 0.43 0.63
CA ALA A 32 12.36 -0.32 0.69
C ALA A 32 12.20 -1.82 0.31
N LEU A 33 13.32 -2.46 -0.01
CA LEU A 33 13.39 -3.86 -0.46
C LEU A 33 12.92 -4.88 0.58
N ASP A 34 13.04 -4.59 1.86
CA ASP A 34 12.65 -5.44 2.98
C ASP A 34 11.19 -5.26 3.41
N SER A 35 10.46 -4.34 2.76
CA SER A 35 9.05 -4.10 3.06
C SER A 35 8.15 -5.22 2.53
N THR A 36 7.06 -5.48 3.24
CA THR A 36 6.03 -6.44 2.78
C THR A 36 5.40 -6.02 1.45
N GLN A 37 5.41 -4.73 1.13
CA GLN A 37 4.96 -4.20 -0.16
C GLN A 37 5.90 -4.63 -1.30
N HIS A 38 7.23 -4.60 -1.10
CA HIS A 38 8.18 -5.11 -2.09
C HIS A 38 8.06 -6.61 -2.27
N LEU A 39 7.92 -7.35 -1.16
CA LEU A 39 7.72 -8.79 -1.20
C LEU A 39 6.45 -9.18 -1.97
N ALA A 40 5.36 -8.42 -1.81
CA ALA A 40 4.13 -8.62 -2.58
C ALA A 40 4.32 -8.33 -4.08
N ALA A 41 5.01 -7.23 -4.41
CA ALA A 41 5.31 -6.89 -5.81
C ALA A 41 6.18 -7.96 -6.48
N THR A 42 7.17 -8.49 -5.75
CA THR A 42 8.02 -9.60 -6.21
C THR A 42 7.20 -10.88 -6.38
N ARG A 43 6.35 -11.21 -5.40
CA ARG A 43 5.47 -12.39 -5.48
C ARG A 43 4.50 -12.29 -6.66
N PHE A 44 3.92 -11.12 -6.91
CA PHE A 44 3.11 -10.87 -8.09
C PHE A 44 3.88 -11.15 -9.39
N ALA A 45 5.11 -10.61 -9.51
CA ALA A 45 5.95 -10.80 -10.67
C ALA A 45 6.31 -12.28 -10.90
N GLU A 46 6.61 -13.02 -9.83
CA GLU A 46 6.90 -14.46 -9.85
C GLU A 46 5.67 -15.27 -10.33
N LEU A 47 4.50 -15.01 -9.74
CA LEU A 47 3.25 -15.71 -10.11
C LEU A 47 2.88 -15.47 -11.57
N VAL A 48 3.01 -14.25 -12.05
CA VAL A 48 2.75 -13.92 -13.47
C VAL A 48 3.73 -14.65 -14.38
N LYS A 49 5.02 -14.63 -14.06
CA LYS A 49 6.03 -15.36 -14.84
C LYS A 49 5.76 -16.85 -14.88
N GLU A 50 5.45 -17.46 -13.73
CA GLU A 50 5.14 -18.87 -13.60
C GLU A 50 3.91 -19.25 -14.42
N ARG A 51 2.79 -18.54 -14.24
CA ARG A 51 1.50 -18.85 -14.87
C ARG A 51 1.46 -18.57 -16.37
N THR A 52 2.35 -17.69 -16.84
CA THR A 52 2.50 -17.42 -18.29
C THR A 52 3.61 -18.24 -18.93
N ASN A 53 4.22 -19.22 -18.22
CA ASN A 53 5.38 -19.99 -18.67
C ASN A 53 6.52 -19.08 -19.18
N GLY A 54 6.74 -17.92 -18.53
CA GLY A 54 7.77 -16.97 -18.87
C GLY A 54 7.45 -16.02 -20.01
N ALA A 55 6.23 -16.05 -20.57
CA ALA A 55 5.85 -15.11 -21.64
C ALA A 55 5.76 -13.66 -21.13
N ILE A 56 5.39 -13.44 -19.87
CA ILE A 56 5.43 -12.12 -19.23
C ILE A 56 6.51 -12.13 -18.15
N GLU A 57 7.42 -11.16 -18.24
CA GLU A 57 8.43 -10.90 -17.21
C GLU A 57 8.26 -9.49 -16.66
N ILE A 58 8.15 -9.37 -15.32
CA ILE A 58 7.96 -8.10 -14.62
C ILE A 58 9.21 -7.79 -13.79
N LYS A 59 9.88 -6.68 -14.10
CA LYS A 59 10.98 -6.15 -13.30
C LYS A 59 10.45 -5.14 -12.28
N VAL A 60 10.72 -5.38 -11.00
CA VAL A 60 10.31 -4.52 -9.90
C VAL A 60 11.36 -3.43 -9.64
N PHE A 61 10.91 -2.18 -9.50
CA PHE A 61 11.71 -0.98 -9.22
C PHE A 61 11.27 -0.37 -7.90
N PRO A 62 11.96 -0.68 -6.79
CA PRO A 62 11.67 -0.18 -5.44
C PRO A 62 12.26 1.21 -5.18
N ASN A 63 12.07 1.73 -3.95
CA ASN A 63 12.73 2.93 -3.42
C ASN A 63 12.51 4.17 -4.28
N SER A 64 11.32 4.36 -4.85
CA SER A 64 11.06 5.46 -5.79
C SER A 64 12.02 5.49 -6.99
N GLY A 65 12.58 4.35 -7.39
CA GLY A 65 13.56 4.25 -8.47
C GLY A 65 13.06 4.74 -9.84
N LEU A 66 11.72 4.83 -10.01
CA LEU A 66 11.07 5.43 -11.17
C LEU A 66 10.23 6.68 -10.80
N GLY A 67 10.58 7.35 -9.69
CA GLY A 67 9.92 8.54 -9.17
C GLY A 67 8.94 8.27 -8.03
N THR A 68 8.36 9.35 -7.50
CA THR A 68 7.30 9.28 -6.48
C THR A 68 6.05 8.59 -7.04
N GLY A 69 5.11 8.16 -6.18
CA GLY A 69 3.86 7.52 -6.61
C GLY A 69 3.12 8.33 -7.69
N GLN A 70 3.05 9.66 -7.53
CA GLN A 70 2.41 10.53 -8.53
C GLN A 70 3.19 10.58 -9.85
N GLN A 71 4.53 10.61 -9.80
CA GLN A 71 5.36 10.57 -11.00
C GLN A 71 5.24 9.23 -11.71
N ALA A 72 5.29 8.13 -10.95
CA ALA A 72 5.10 6.78 -11.48
C ALA A 72 3.71 6.59 -12.13
N LEU A 73 2.64 7.14 -11.51
CA LEU A 73 1.30 7.13 -12.10
C LEU A 73 1.25 7.90 -13.43
N ASN A 74 1.93 9.03 -13.52
CA ASN A 74 2.01 9.80 -14.77
C ASN A 74 2.79 9.02 -15.85
N LEU A 75 3.90 8.36 -15.50
CA LEU A 75 4.65 7.48 -16.42
C LEU A 75 3.81 6.29 -16.87
N LEU A 76 3.02 5.69 -15.98
CA LEU A 76 2.09 4.61 -16.29
C LEU A 76 1.03 5.08 -17.31
N ARG A 77 0.38 6.20 -17.04
CA ARG A 77 -0.65 6.75 -17.94
C ARG A 77 -0.10 7.12 -19.31
N GLY A 78 1.15 7.58 -19.36
CA GLY A 78 1.89 7.85 -20.60
C GLY A 78 2.42 6.59 -21.30
N GLY A 79 2.22 5.39 -20.73
CA GLY A 79 2.72 4.13 -21.31
C GLY A 79 4.23 3.93 -21.21
N THR A 80 4.93 4.76 -20.40
CA THR A 80 6.38 4.62 -20.20
C THR A 80 6.70 3.46 -19.25
N ILE A 81 5.86 3.20 -18.24
CA ILE A 81 5.93 2.01 -17.40
C ILE A 81 4.58 1.31 -17.41
N GLU A 82 4.59 0.03 -17.10
CA GLU A 82 3.42 -0.83 -17.26
C GLU A 82 2.60 -0.96 -16.01
N ILE A 83 3.23 -1.01 -14.80
CA ILE A 83 2.57 -1.35 -13.53
C ILE A 83 3.05 -0.41 -12.43
N VAL A 84 2.13 0.01 -11.57
CA VAL A 84 2.40 0.80 -10.36
C VAL A 84 1.71 0.19 -9.16
N GLN A 85 2.42 0.12 -8.05
CA GLN A 85 1.88 -0.15 -6.72
C GLN A 85 2.06 1.11 -5.87
N SER A 86 0.96 1.72 -5.42
CA SER A 86 1.01 2.96 -4.64
C SER A 86 -0.21 3.12 -3.73
N GLY A 87 -0.09 3.98 -2.71
CA GLY A 87 -1.19 4.31 -1.80
C GLY A 87 -2.39 4.96 -2.49
N SER A 88 -3.56 4.87 -1.87
CA SER A 88 -4.82 5.40 -2.40
C SER A 88 -4.73 6.89 -2.75
N THR A 89 -3.95 7.64 -1.99
CA THR A 89 -3.76 9.09 -2.18
C THR A 89 -3.20 9.48 -3.56
N THR A 90 -2.42 8.59 -4.19
CA THR A 90 -1.91 8.77 -5.55
C THR A 90 -3.04 8.86 -6.59
N PHE A 91 -4.17 8.22 -6.31
CA PHE A 91 -5.30 8.09 -7.24
C PHE A 91 -6.42 9.09 -7.00
N ASN A 92 -6.41 9.81 -5.86
CA ASN A 92 -7.46 10.77 -5.49
C ASN A 92 -7.64 11.90 -6.51
N GLY A 93 -6.59 12.26 -7.23
CA GLY A 93 -6.63 13.25 -8.32
C GLY A 93 -7.34 12.75 -9.59
N LEU A 94 -7.46 11.43 -9.77
CA LEU A 94 -8.19 10.82 -10.88
C LEU A 94 -9.64 10.50 -10.47
N VAL A 95 -9.80 9.81 -9.36
CA VAL A 95 -11.08 9.38 -8.81
C VAL A 95 -11.13 9.82 -7.35
N GLY A 96 -11.71 11.00 -7.11
CA GLY A 96 -11.71 11.62 -5.78
C GLY A 96 -12.43 10.79 -4.71
N GLU A 97 -13.36 9.93 -5.09
CA GLU A 97 -14.06 9.01 -4.20
C GLU A 97 -13.12 7.98 -3.54
N THR A 98 -11.99 7.65 -4.17
CA THR A 98 -11.01 6.73 -3.57
C THR A 98 -10.40 7.24 -2.27
N ALA A 99 -10.48 8.55 -2.02
CA ALA A 99 -10.01 9.15 -0.76
C ALA A 99 -10.76 8.63 0.47
N VAL A 100 -11.99 8.11 0.30
CA VAL A 100 -12.80 7.53 1.39
C VAL A 100 -12.12 6.32 2.02
N LEU A 101 -11.36 5.54 1.24
CA LEU A 101 -10.78 4.28 1.69
C LEU A 101 -9.77 4.44 2.86
N GLU A 102 -9.25 5.65 3.05
CA GLU A 102 -8.40 5.97 4.21
C GLU A 102 -9.10 6.90 5.22
N MET A 103 -10.44 7.07 5.12
CA MET A 103 -11.18 7.86 6.09
C MET A 103 -11.05 7.22 7.49
N PRO A 104 -10.64 7.98 8.51
CA PRO A 104 -10.56 7.47 9.87
C PRO A 104 -11.85 6.79 10.33
N PHE A 105 -11.70 5.63 10.95
CA PHE A 105 -12.78 4.80 11.49
C PHE A 105 -13.82 4.29 10.48
N LEU A 106 -13.48 4.29 9.18
CA LEU A 106 -14.36 3.77 8.13
C LEU A 106 -14.60 2.27 8.27
N PHE A 107 -13.51 1.52 8.40
CA PHE A 107 -13.56 0.05 8.53
C PHE A 107 -13.65 -0.36 10.01
N ARG A 108 -14.41 -1.44 10.27
CA ARG A 108 -14.59 -2.00 11.62
C ARG A 108 -13.37 -2.79 12.07
N ASP A 109 -12.85 -3.60 11.17
CA ASP A 109 -11.72 -4.52 11.37
C ASP A 109 -11.10 -4.88 10.01
N ALA A 110 -10.11 -5.76 10.02
CA ALA A 110 -9.40 -6.20 8.83
C ALA A 110 -10.30 -7.02 7.88
N ASP A 111 -11.14 -7.89 8.41
CA ASP A 111 -12.05 -8.72 7.61
C ASP A 111 -13.04 -7.84 6.86
N HIS A 112 -13.61 -6.84 7.52
CA HIS A 112 -14.47 -5.86 6.87
C HIS A 112 -13.74 -5.11 5.75
N ALA A 113 -12.50 -4.64 6.01
CA ALA A 113 -11.71 -3.97 4.97
C ALA A 113 -11.46 -4.90 3.77
N TYR A 114 -11.15 -6.17 4.01
CA TYR A 114 -10.91 -7.14 2.94
C TYR A 114 -12.18 -7.44 2.14
N HIS A 115 -13.32 -7.67 2.81
CA HIS A 115 -14.59 -7.90 2.10
C HIS A 115 -14.99 -6.72 1.23
N VAL A 116 -14.84 -5.50 1.74
CA VAL A 116 -15.12 -4.28 0.95
C VAL A 116 -14.19 -4.16 -0.25
N LEU A 117 -12.88 -4.32 -0.04
CA LEU A 117 -11.86 -4.07 -1.07
C LEU A 117 -11.81 -5.17 -2.15
N ASP A 118 -11.99 -6.43 -1.76
CA ASP A 118 -11.98 -7.56 -2.69
C ASP A 118 -13.37 -7.82 -3.30
N GLY A 119 -14.41 -7.17 -2.73
CA GLY A 119 -15.79 -7.28 -3.17
C GLY A 119 -16.20 -6.31 -4.26
N LYS A 120 -17.52 -6.20 -4.47
CA LYS A 120 -18.10 -5.33 -5.51
C LYS A 120 -17.79 -3.86 -5.31
N VAL A 121 -17.69 -3.41 -4.05
CA VAL A 121 -17.38 -2.00 -3.73
C VAL A 121 -15.98 -1.65 -4.20
N GLY A 122 -14.99 -2.46 -3.84
CA GLY A 122 -13.61 -2.26 -4.27
C GLY A 122 -13.48 -2.35 -5.79
N GLN A 123 -14.09 -3.36 -6.43
CA GLN A 123 -14.07 -3.49 -7.88
C GLN A 123 -14.65 -2.25 -8.57
N SER A 124 -15.76 -1.70 -8.07
CA SER A 124 -16.36 -0.49 -8.63
C SER A 124 -15.42 0.72 -8.58
N LEU A 125 -14.60 0.83 -7.53
CA LEU A 125 -13.60 1.90 -7.41
C LEU A 125 -12.42 1.68 -8.35
N LEU A 126 -11.97 0.44 -8.56
CA LEU A 126 -10.94 0.11 -9.55
C LEU A 126 -11.42 0.40 -10.97
N ASP A 127 -12.67 0.07 -11.30
CA ASP A 127 -13.26 0.30 -12.63
C ASP A 127 -13.34 1.79 -12.99
N LYS A 128 -13.57 2.67 -11.98
CA LYS A 128 -13.56 4.12 -12.18
C LYS A 128 -12.22 4.69 -12.65
N LEU A 129 -11.13 3.96 -12.52
CA LEU A 129 -9.81 4.36 -13.05
C LEU A 129 -9.71 4.18 -14.56
N GLY A 130 -10.52 3.30 -15.16
CA GLY A 130 -10.48 2.95 -16.58
C GLY A 130 -10.50 4.14 -17.54
N PRO A 131 -11.41 5.12 -17.39
CA PRO A 131 -11.48 6.32 -18.22
C PRO A 131 -10.20 7.18 -18.21
N PHE A 132 -9.36 7.01 -17.17
CA PHE A 132 -8.10 7.74 -17.02
C PHE A 132 -6.89 6.96 -17.56
N GLY A 133 -7.12 5.86 -18.29
CA GLY A 133 -6.05 5.03 -18.87
C GLY A 133 -5.38 4.08 -17.87
N VAL A 134 -6.05 3.79 -16.74
CA VAL A 134 -5.52 2.95 -15.65
C VAL A 134 -6.43 1.74 -15.44
N GLN A 135 -5.88 0.54 -15.54
CA GLN A 135 -6.54 -0.72 -15.18
C GLN A 135 -6.22 -1.08 -13.75
N GLY A 136 -7.23 -1.13 -12.88
CA GLY A 136 -7.08 -1.70 -11.55
C GLY A 136 -6.92 -3.22 -11.62
N LEU A 137 -5.98 -3.79 -10.87
CA LEU A 137 -5.75 -5.23 -10.78
C LEU A 137 -6.25 -5.78 -9.44
N ALA A 138 -5.84 -5.17 -8.33
CA ALA A 138 -6.25 -5.55 -6.98
C ALA A 138 -5.92 -4.43 -5.98
N PHE A 139 -6.49 -4.57 -4.77
CA PHE A 139 -6.03 -3.84 -3.59
C PHE A 139 -5.08 -4.71 -2.78
N LEU A 140 -3.91 -4.16 -2.47
CA LEU A 140 -2.96 -4.70 -1.50
C LEU A 140 -3.13 -3.98 -0.16
N GLU A 141 -2.34 -4.39 0.84
CA GLU A 141 -2.41 -3.83 2.18
C GLU A 141 -1.22 -2.91 2.47
N ASN A 142 -1.50 -1.67 2.84
CA ASN A 142 -0.55 -0.87 3.59
C ASN A 142 -0.69 -1.19 5.10
N GLY A 143 -1.93 -1.25 5.58
CA GLY A 143 -2.31 -1.72 6.91
C GLY A 143 -2.98 -0.65 7.78
N TRP A 144 -3.18 -0.99 9.07
CA TRP A 144 -3.75 -0.09 10.07
C TRP A 144 -2.73 0.97 10.50
N ARG A 145 -3.15 2.23 10.41
CA ARG A 145 -2.30 3.38 10.67
C ARG A 145 -2.17 3.64 12.17
N GLN A 146 -0.93 3.82 12.61
CA GLN A 146 -0.54 4.12 13.97
C GLN A 146 0.15 5.49 14.01
N MET A 147 0.14 6.15 15.14
CA MET A 147 0.71 7.50 15.27
C MET A 147 2.07 7.45 15.96
N THR A 148 3.07 8.18 15.42
CA THR A 148 4.34 8.43 16.13
C THR A 148 4.60 9.92 16.29
N ASN A 149 5.36 10.29 17.33
CA ASN A 149 5.79 11.68 17.52
C ASN A 149 7.07 11.79 18.39
N ASN A 150 7.65 13.00 18.45
CA ASN A 150 8.86 13.32 19.22
C ASN A 150 8.60 14.17 20.47
N ARG A 151 7.36 14.59 20.74
CA ARG A 151 7.05 15.57 21.78
C ARG A 151 6.71 14.94 23.12
N HIS A 152 5.73 14.06 23.15
CA HIS A 152 5.21 13.39 24.34
C HIS A 152 4.35 12.18 23.96
N PRO A 153 4.09 11.24 24.91
CA PRO A 153 3.17 10.15 24.66
C PRO A 153 1.75 10.67 24.35
N VAL A 154 1.09 10.11 23.34
CA VAL A 154 -0.32 10.40 23.04
C VAL A 154 -1.18 9.34 23.71
N ARG A 155 -1.95 9.75 24.72
CA ARG A 155 -2.84 8.89 25.54
C ARG A 155 -4.31 9.33 25.47
N SER A 156 -4.55 10.55 24.96
CA SER A 156 -5.88 11.16 24.81
C SER A 156 -5.92 12.09 23.61
N VAL A 157 -7.12 12.62 23.28
CA VAL A 157 -7.28 13.64 22.23
C VAL A 157 -6.50 14.92 22.56
N GLU A 158 -6.44 15.30 23.82
CA GLU A 158 -5.74 16.48 24.28
C GLU A 158 -4.26 16.48 23.92
N ASP A 159 -3.65 15.30 23.89
CA ASP A 159 -2.23 15.12 23.58
C ASP A 159 -1.93 15.29 22.08
N ILE A 160 -2.94 15.32 21.22
CA ILE A 160 -2.75 15.61 19.78
C ILE A 160 -2.71 17.10 19.50
N LYS A 161 -3.30 17.94 20.37
CA LYS A 161 -3.43 19.38 20.14
C LYS A 161 -2.08 20.04 19.91
N GLY A 162 -2.00 20.80 18.82
CA GLY A 162 -0.81 21.59 18.48
C GLY A 162 0.34 20.80 17.85
N LEU A 163 0.30 19.47 17.77
CA LEU A 163 1.33 18.68 17.09
C LEU A 163 1.35 19.02 15.60
N LYS A 164 2.54 19.29 15.07
CA LYS A 164 2.76 19.34 13.62
C LYS A 164 2.85 17.92 13.11
N ILE A 165 1.75 17.41 12.60
CA ILE A 165 1.68 16.03 12.12
C ILE A 165 1.78 15.98 10.60
N ARG A 166 2.74 15.21 10.09
CA ARG A 166 2.72 14.88 8.66
C ARG A 166 1.54 13.97 8.36
N THR A 167 0.79 14.33 7.36
CA THR A 167 -0.27 13.49 6.77
C THR A 167 0.06 13.16 5.32
N THR A 168 -0.60 12.13 4.79
CA THR A 168 -0.72 11.99 3.34
C THR A 168 -1.57 13.14 2.79
N PRO A 169 -1.52 13.48 1.49
CA PRO A 169 -2.40 14.49 0.88
C PRO A 169 -3.85 14.00 0.71
N ASN A 170 -4.36 13.22 1.66
CA ASN A 170 -5.75 12.80 1.74
C ASN A 170 -6.57 13.88 2.47
N PRO A 171 -7.64 14.42 1.87
CA PRO A 171 -8.43 15.49 2.48
C PRO A 171 -9.05 15.06 3.82
N TYR A 172 -9.44 13.79 3.98
CA TYR A 172 -10.05 13.29 5.22
C TYR A 172 -9.03 13.08 6.34
N HIS A 173 -7.75 12.74 6.03
CA HIS A 173 -6.68 12.74 7.02
C HIS A 173 -6.38 14.17 7.49
N ILE A 174 -6.25 15.11 6.56
CA ILE A 174 -6.00 16.52 6.88
C ILE A 174 -7.12 17.04 7.78
N GLN A 175 -8.38 16.87 7.36
CA GLN A 175 -9.55 17.34 8.13
C GLN A 175 -9.65 16.65 9.50
N ALA A 176 -9.40 15.34 9.59
CA ALA A 176 -9.44 14.61 10.86
C ALA A 176 -8.46 15.20 11.88
N PHE A 177 -7.20 15.37 11.50
CA PHE A 177 -6.19 15.94 12.41
C PHE A 177 -6.44 17.42 12.73
N GLN A 178 -7.04 18.19 11.82
CA GLN A 178 -7.51 19.54 12.14
C GLN A 178 -8.63 19.52 13.19
N LEU A 179 -9.62 18.65 13.06
CA LEU A 179 -10.71 18.49 14.03
C LEU A 179 -10.18 18.04 15.40
N LEU A 180 -9.15 17.22 15.44
CA LEU A 180 -8.45 16.79 16.66
C LEU A 180 -7.55 17.89 17.25
N GLY A 181 -7.42 19.05 16.59
CA GLY A 181 -6.62 20.18 17.08
C GLY A 181 -5.13 20.12 16.74
N ALA A 182 -4.69 19.20 15.89
CA ALA A 182 -3.34 19.17 15.36
C ALA A 182 -3.13 20.17 14.20
N ASN A 183 -1.88 20.31 13.78
CA ASN A 183 -1.47 21.10 12.62
C ASN A 183 -0.99 20.13 11.52
N PRO A 184 -1.88 19.60 10.65
CA PRO A 184 -1.47 18.66 9.62
C PRO A 184 -0.66 19.33 8.52
N VAL A 185 0.41 18.66 8.11
CA VAL A 185 1.34 19.08 7.04
C VAL A 185 1.39 17.98 5.99
N PRO A 186 0.70 18.12 4.86
CA PRO A 186 0.75 17.10 3.81
C PRO A 186 2.12 17.13 3.11
N LEU A 187 2.81 15.97 3.12
CA LEU A 187 4.11 15.77 2.47
C LEU A 187 4.13 14.43 1.73
N ALA A 188 4.92 14.35 0.65
CA ALA A 188 5.20 13.10 -0.03
C ALA A 188 5.96 12.11 0.89
N TYR A 189 5.80 10.80 0.65
CA TYR A 189 6.47 9.77 1.45
C TYR A 189 8.01 9.93 1.43
N ALA A 190 8.58 10.22 0.27
CA ALA A 190 10.03 10.39 0.11
C ALA A 190 10.65 11.54 0.93
N GLU A 191 9.83 12.51 1.36
CA GLU A 191 10.28 13.67 2.15
C GLU A 191 10.16 13.44 3.67
N LEU A 192 9.44 12.38 4.07
CA LEU A 192 8.99 12.19 5.44
C LEU A 192 10.14 12.00 6.43
N TYR A 193 11.09 11.09 6.14
CA TYR A 193 12.19 10.81 7.07
C TYR A 193 12.98 12.08 7.41
N SER A 194 13.37 12.83 6.39
CA SER A 194 14.12 14.09 6.59
C SER A 194 13.29 15.16 7.31
N ALA A 195 11.98 15.23 7.06
CA ALA A 195 11.11 16.18 7.76
C ALA A 195 10.98 15.84 9.27
N LEU A 196 10.95 14.55 9.63
CA LEU A 196 10.97 14.09 11.03
C LEU A 196 12.33 14.31 11.68
N GLU A 197 13.43 13.96 10.99
CA GLU A 197 14.80 14.09 11.48
C GLU A 197 15.16 15.56 11.79
N THR A 198 14.78 16.48 10.91
CA THR A 198 15.04 17.92 11.07
C THR A 198 14.04 18.61 12.00
N GLY A 199 12.97 17.95 12.43
CA GLY A 199 11.90 18.54 13.24
C GLY A 199 11.02 19.52 12.47
N ALA A 200 11.01 19.49 11.14
CA ALA A 200 10.05 20.25 10.33
C ALA A 200 8.59 19.82 10.65
N VAL A 201 8.41 18.55 11.01
CA VAL A 201 7.19 18.00 11.61
C VAL A 201 7.52 17.24 12.89
N ASP A 202 6.61 17.26 13.87
CA ASP A 202 6.77 16.58 15.16
C ASP A 202 6.34 15.12 15.11
N ALA A 203 5.37 14.82 14.26
CA ALA A 203 4.61 13.58 14.24
C ALA A 203 4.32 13.11 12.83
N GLN A 204 4.01 11.83 12.73
CA GLN A 204 3.49 11.20 11.51
C GLN A 204 2.55 10.05 11.87
N GLU A 205 1.85 9.50 10.89
CA GLU A 205 1.01 8.32 11.04
C GLU A 205 1.19 7.37 9.85
N HIS A 206 1.53 6.10 10.16
CA HIS A 206 1.70 5.03 9.19
C HIS A 206 1.39 3.66 9.79
N PRO A 207 1.10 2.66 8.94
CA PRO A 207 1.10 1.27 9.36
C PRO A 207 2.46 0.81 9.87
N LEU A 208 2.46 -0.14 10.81
CA LEU A 208 3.68 -0.66 11.43
C LEU A 208 4.72 -1.18 10.43
N PRO A 209 4.35 -1.95 9.38
CA PRO A 209 5.35 -2.41 8.40
C PRO A 209 6.08 -1.26 7.69
N ILE A 210 5.38 -0.15 7.43
CA ILE A 210 5.98 1.03 6.80
C ILE A 210 6.81 1.83 7.78
N LEU A 211 6.36 1.95 9.02
CA LEU A 211 7.13 2.57 10.11
C LEU A 211 8.49 1.85 10.27
N TRP A 212 8.48 0.52 10.24
CA TRP A 212 9.67 -0.30 10.38
C TRP A 212 10.59 -0.20 9.16
N ALA A 213 10.08 -0.48 7.96
CA ALA A 213 10.87 -0.45 6.73
C ALA A 213 11.42 0.95 6.40
N GLY A 214 10.66 2.01 6.72
CA GLY A 214 11.10 3.41 6.59
C GLY A 214 11.98 3.90 7.73
N LYS A 215 12.27 3.05 8.73
CA LYS A 215 13.10 3.34 9.90
C LYS A 215 12.66 4.57 10.69
N PHE A 216 11.36 4.90 10.67
CA PHE A 216 10.86 6.09 11.37
C PHE A 216 11.05 6.01 12.88
N TYR A 217 11.23 4.81 13.44
CA TYR A 217 11.59 4.60 14.84
C TYR A 217 12.96 5.19 15.22
N GLU A 218 13.86 5.41 14.27
CA GLU A 218 15.16 6.06 14.54
C GLU A 218 15.02 7.57 14.82
N VAL A 219 13.95 8.19 14.30
CA VAL A 219 13.68 9.64 14.36
C VAL A 219 12.38 9.99 15.09
N GLN A 220 11.77 9.02 15.81
CA GLN A 220 10.55 9.20 16.59
C GLN A 220 10.72 8.55 17.98
N LYS A 221 10.17 9.18 19.03
CA LYS A 221 10.33 8.77 20.42
C LYS A 221 9.14 7.99 20.97
N TYR A 222 7.95 8.25 20.46
CA TYR A 222 6.69 7.71 20.95
C TYR A 222 5.91 7.09 19.80
N LEU A 223 5.37 5.88 20.04
CA LEU A 223 4.44 5.19 19.15
C LEU A 223 3.15 4.92 19.90
N THR A 224 2.02 5.40 19.40
CA THR A 224 0.69 5.09 19.93
C THR A 224 -0.08 4.23 18.93
N LEU A 225 -0.56 3.06 19.38
CA LEU A 225 -1.33 2.13 18.55
C LEU A 225 -2.79 2.59 18.44
N THR A 226 -3.00 3.62 17.64
CA THR A 226 -4.32 4.25 17.46
C THR A 226 -5.25 3.48 16.54
N SER A 227 -4.71 2.72 15.59
CA SER A 227 -5.47 2.00 14.54
C SER A 227 -6.63 2.82 13.95
N HIS A 228 -6.40 4.11 13.79
CA HIS A 228 -7.44 5.09 13.48
C HIS A 228 -7.92 5.05 12.03
N ALA A 229 -7.12 4.50 11.11
CA ALA A 229 -7.50 4.34 9.72
C ALA A 229 -6.85 3.09 9.13
N TYR A 230 -7.54 2.43 8.21
CA TYR A 230 -6.96 1.41 7.35
C TYR A 230 -6.47 2.05 6.05
N SER A 231 -5.35 1.62 5.53
CA SER A 231 -4.76 2.16 4.31
C SER A 231 -4.56 1.04 3.29
N PRO A 232 -5.30 1.02 2.18
CA PRO A 232 -5.05 0.12 1.08
C PRO A 232 -3.98 0.65 0.14
N LEU A 233 -3.39 -0.26 -0.64
CA LEU A 233 -2.59 0.05 -1.80
C LEU A 233 -3.34 -0.36 -3.05
N PHE A 234 -3.14 0.37 -4.12
CA PHE A 234 -3.60 0.01 -5.44
C PHE A 234 -2.47 -0.65 -6.21
N LEU A 235 -2.72 -1.81 -6.78
CA LEU A 235 -1.91 -2.41 -7.83
C LEU A 235 -2.63 -2.18 -9.15
N VAL A 236 -2.02 -1.39 -10.02
CA VAL A 236 -2.65 -0.95 -11.27
C VAL A 236 -1.72 -1.12 -12.46
N MET A 237 -2.30 -1.22 -13.64
CA MET A 237 -1.59 -1.36 -14.91
C MET A 237 -2.00 -0.29 -15.91
N ASN A 238 -1.13 0.06 -16.85
CA ASN A 238 -1.49 0.86 -18.02
C ASN A 238 -2.60 0.16 -18.78
N LYS A 239 -3.78 0.82 -18.91
CA LYS A 239 -4.97 0.19 -19.51
C LYS A 239 -4.79 -0.17 -20.98
N PRO A 240 -4.27 0.69 -21.87
CA PRO A 240 -4.00 0.30 -23.25
C PRO A 240 -3.10 -0.93 -23.38
N LYS A 241 -2.07 -1.05 -22.51
CA LYS A 241 -1.20 -2.22 -22.49
C LYS A 241 -1.94 -3.46 -22.02
N PHE A 242 -2.74 -3.36 -20.95
CA PHE A 242 -3.57 -4.44 -20.45
C PHE A 242 -4.54 -4.95 -21.53
N ASP A 243 -5.26 -4.04 -22.18
CA ASP A 243 -6.26 -4.36 -23.23
C ASP A 243 -5.60 -5.00 -24.47
N SER A 244 -4.32 -4.74 -24.72
CA SER A 244 -3.57 -5.34 -25.84
C SER A 244 -3.12 -6.78 -25.60
N LEU A 245 -3.20 -7.27 -24.36
CA LEU A 245 -2.81 -8.64 -24.00
C LEU A 245 -3.90 -9.65 -24.37
N PRO A 246 -3.54 -10.90 -24.69
CA PRO A 246 -4.50 -11.99 -24.77
C PRO A 246 -5.35 -12.11 -23.50
N ALA A 247 -6.62 -12.49 -23.64
CA ALA A 247 -7.57 -12.57 -22.52
C ALA A 247 -7.11 -13.49 -21.37
N ASN A 248 -6.43 -14.60 -21.70
CA ASN A 248 -5.85 -15.49 -20.70
C ASN A 248 -4.73 -14.81 -19.89
N TYR A 249 -3.93 -13.94 -20.49
CA TYR A 249 -2.90 -13.18 -19.76
C TYR A 249 -3.49 -12.08 -18.90
N GLN A 250 -4.58 -11.43 -19.38
CA GLN A 250 -5.34 -10.48 -18.55
C GLN A 250 -5.88 -11.15 -17.28
N ALA A 251 -6.47 -12.34 -17.40
CA ALA A 251 -6.97 -13.12 -16.27
C ALA A 251 -5.83 -13.50 -15.31
N ILE A 252 -4.70 -13.99 -15.82
CA ILE A 252 -3.53 -14.35 -15.01
C ILE A 252 -3.01 -13.13 -14.21
N LEU A 253 -2.95 -11.94 -14.81
CA LEU A 253 -2.52 -10.72 -14.12
C LEU A 253 -3.45 -10.39 -12.94
N ILE A 254 -4.77 -10.44 -13.14
CA ILE A 254 -5.76 -10.17 -12.09
C ILE A 254 -5.66 -11.23 -10.97
N GLU A 255 -5.69 -12.51 -11.30
CA GLU A 255 -5.60 -13.59 -10.31
C GLU A 255 -4.29 -13.53 -9.51
N SER A 256 -3.16 -13.28 -10.19
CA SER A 256 -1.86 -13.16 -9.54
C SER A 256 -1.78 -11.94 -8.62
N ALA A 257 -2.48 -10.84 -8.95
CA ALA A 257 -2.57 -9.66 -8.12
C ALA A 257 -3.35 -9.94 -6.81
N HIS A 258 -4.47 -10.67 -6.90
CA HIS A 258 -5.23 -11.08 -5.71
C HIS A 258 -4.44 -12.06 -4.81
N ASP A 259 -3.71 -13.02 -5.40
CA ASP A 259 -2.87 -13.94 -4.62
C ASP A 259 -1.71 -13.22 -3.94
N ALA A 260 -1.11 -12.24 -4.61
CA ALA A 260 -0.07 -11.39 -4.01
C ALA A 260 -0.61 -10.52 -2.88
N ALA A 261 -1.84 -10.02 -3.00
CA ALA A 261 -2.53 -9.28 -1.95
C ALA A 261 -2.74 -10.14 -0.70
N LYS A 262 -3.24 -11.37 -0.87
CA LYS A 262 -3.41 -12.32 0.23
C LYS A 262 -2.08 -12.66 0.89
N TYR A 263 -1.06 -12.96 0.10
CA TYR A 263 0.30 -13.22 0.61
C TYR A 263 0.82 -12.06 1.47
N GLN A 264 0.61 -10.82 1.04
CA GLN A 264 1.04 -9.64 1.79
C GLN A 264 0.30 -9.46 3.11
N ARG A 265 -1.03 -9.65 3.11
CA ARG A 265 -1.87 -9.59 4.33
C ARG A 265 -1.40 -10.59 5.38
N ASP A 266 -1.10 -11.83 4.94
CA ASP A 266 -0.56 -12.88 5.81
C ASP A 266 0.82 -12.49 6.39
N LEU A 267 1.68 -11.82 5.60
CA LEU A 267 2.97 -11.31 6.07
C LEU A 267 2.79 -10.19 7.10
N ASN A 268 1.95 -9.20 6.81
CA ASN A 268 1.68 -8.08 7.70
C ASN A 268 1.17 -8.57 9.06
N ALA A 269 0.20 -9.49 9.06
CA ALA A 269 -0.36 -10.05 10.29
C ALA A 269 0.71 -10.75 11.16
N LYS A 270 1.64 -11.47 10.54
CA LYS A 270 2.74 -12.16 11.25
C LYS A 270 3.78 -11.21 11.82
N GLN A 271 4.06 -10.09 11.15
CA GLN A 271 5.14 -9.18 11.54
C GLN A 271 4.74 -8.17 12.63
N VAL A 272 3.45 -7.94 12.89
CA VAL A 272 2.99 -6.90 13.84
C VAL A 272 3.69 -7.00 15.20
N ALA A 273 3.68 -8.19 15.81
CA ALA A 273 4.27 -8.38 17.15
C ALA A 273 5.79 -8.19 17.14
N GLU A 274 6.48 -8.68 16.11
CA GLU A 274 7.93 -8.54 15.95
C GLU A 274 8.33 -7.09 15.76
N ILE A 275 7.57 -6.33 14.97
CA ILE A 275 7.80 -4.90 14.75
C ILE A 275 7.62 -4.11 16.05
N ILE A 276 6.57 -4.37 16.81
CA ILE A 276 6.34 -3.71 18.10
C ILE A 276 7.51 -4.00 19.07
N ALA A 277 7.98 -5.25 19.13
CA ALA A 277 9.14 -5.62 19.94
C ALA A 277 10.41 -4.89 19.49
N GLY A 278 10.71 -4.90 18.19
CA GLY A 278 11.88 -4.21 17.63
C GLY A 278 11.85 -2.70 17.84
N VAL A 279 10.69 -2.07 17.71
CA VAL A 279 10.51 -0.63 17.99
C VAL A 279 10.79 -0.30 19.46
N LYS A 280 10.36 -1.16 20.41
CA LYS A 280 10.68 -1.02 21.84
C LYS A 280 12.18 -1.21 22.10
N GLU A 281 12.80 -2.21 21.48
CA GLU A 281 14.24 -2.45 21.59
C GLU A 281 15.06 -1.28 21.05
N ALA A 282 14.56 -0.58 20.03
CA ALA A 282 15.15 0.65 19.51
C ALA A 282 14.98 1.87 20.44
N GLY A 283 14.30 1.71 21.60
CA GLY A 283 14.15 2.74 22.61
C GLY A 283 12.93 3.65 22.44
N VAL A 284 11.98 3.30 21.57
CA VAL A 284 10.72 4.02 21.42
C VAL A 284 9.74 3.60 22.51
N GLU A 285 9.12 4.57 23.20
CA GLU A 285 8.02 4.29 24.11
C GLU A 285 6.75 3.95 23.33
N VAL A 286 6.22 2.73 23.56
CA VAL A 286 5.02 2.24 22.85
C VAL A 286 3.81 2.29 23.77
N ILE A 287 2.80 3.05 23.36
CA ILE A 287 1.48 3.12 23.98
C ILE A 287 0.57 2.12 23.25
N GLU A 288 0.44 0.91 23.81
CA GLU A 288 -0.29 -0.19 23.16
C GLU A 288 -1.81 -0.07 23.30
N GLN A 289 -2.28 0.62 24.35
CA GLN A 289 -3.70 0.77 24.62
C GLN A 289 -4.08 2.24 24.72
N ILE A 290 -5.04 2.64 23.90
CA ILE A 290 -5.64 3.96 23.91
C ILE A 290 -7.14 3.82 23.66
N ASP A 291 -7.94 4.59 24.39
CA ASP A 291 -9.36 4.72 24.08
C ASP A 291 -9.54 5.63 22.84
N THR A 292 -9.93 5.02 21.73
CA THR A 292 -10.15 5.75 20.46
C THR A 292 -11.56 6.26 20.28
N ALA A 293 -12.50 5.95 21.19
CA ALA A 293 -13.89 6.40 21.10
C ALA A 293 -14.01 7.94 21.10
N PRO A 294 -13.27 8.71 21.94
CA PRO A 294 -13.30 10.16 21.90
C PRO A 294 -12.79 10.74 20.57
N PHE A 295 -11.76 10.10 19.96
CA PHE A 295 -11.25 10.52 18.65
C PHE A 295 -12.32 10.32 17.57
N ARG A 296 -12.93 9.14 17.54
CA ARG A 296 -14.01 8.80 16.61
C ARG A 296 -15.18 9.75 16.74
N GLN A 297 -15.63 10.07 17.97
CA GLN A 297 -16.73 11.00 18.22
C GLN A 297 -16.52 12.38 17.58
N ILE A 298 -15.26 12.86 17.55
CA ILE A 298 -14.93 14.17 17.00
C ILE A 298 -14.92 14.14 15.46
N VAL A 299 -14.45 13.04 14.85
CA VAL A 299 -14.15 13.07 13.42
C VAL A 299 -15.15 12.34 12.54
N ASP A 300 -15.87 11.30 13.04
CA ASP A 300 -16.65 10.39 12.19
C ASP A 300 -17.74 11.13 11.42
N GLU A 301 -18.67 11.80 12.13
CA GLU A 301 -19.77 12.50 11.48
C GLU A 301 -19.33 13.64 10.55
N PRO A 302 -18.42 14.56 10.97
CA PRO A 302 -17.95 15.61 10.07
C PRO A 302 -17.28 15.11 8.80
N LEU A 303 -16.51 13.99 8.87
CA LEU A 303 -15.87 13.43 7.71
C LEU A 303 -16.86 12.76 6.76
N ARG A 304 -17.83 12.01 7.30
CA ARG A 304 -18.92 11.39 6.50
C ARG A 304 -19.76 12.45 5.81
N GLN A 305 -20.10 13.53 6.51
CA GLN A 305 -20.82 14.64 5.94
C GLN A 305 -20.02 15.32 4.81
N ALA A 306 -18.75 15.63 5.03
CA ALA A 306 -17.89 16.22 4.01
C ALA A 306 -17.74 15.33 2.75
N PHE A 307 -17.72 14.01 2.93
CA PHE A 307 -17.74 13.08 1.81
C PHE A 307 -19.10 13.10 1.09
N ALA A 308 -20.19 13.03 1.86
CA ALA A 308 -21.54 12.95 1.32
C ALA A 308 -21.96 14.21 0.55
N GLU A 309 -21.54 15.38 1.00
CA GLU A 309 -21.76 16.65 0.28
C GLU A 309 -21.16 16.65 -1.13
N LYS A 310 -20.06 15.93 -1.32
CA LYS A 310 -19.34 15.89 -2.60
C LYS A 310 -19.73 14.71 -3.48
N TYR A 311 -19.97 13.54 -2.89
CA TYR A 311 -20.09 12.27 -3.62
C TYR A 311 -21.39 11.50 -3.31
N GLY A 312 -22.23 12.02 -2.40
CA GLY A 312 -23.41 11.32 -1.91
C GLY A 312 -23.09 10.24 -0.86
N MET A 313 -24.14 9.61 -0.34
CA MET A 313 -24.05 8.61 0.72
C MET A 313 -23.89 7.17 0.21
N ASP A 314 -24.10 6.90 -1.08
CA ASP A 314 -24.23 5.55 -1.61
C ASP A 314 -22.99 4.69 -1.34
N LEU A 315 -21.79 5.25 -1.57
CA LEU A 315 -20.55 4.53 -1.33
C LEU A 315 -20.33 4.25 0.17
N LEU A 316 -20.59 5.23 1.04
CA LEU A 316 -20.50 5.03 2.49
C LEU A 316 -21.48 3.96 2.99
N ASN A 317 -22.71 3.98 2.48
CA ASN A 317 -23.72 2.98 2.81
C ASN A 317 -23.33 1.59 2.29
N ALA A 318 -22.81 1.50 1.07
CA ALA A 318 -22.34 0.25 0.50
C ALA A 318 -21.17 -0.35 1.33
N ILE A 319 -20.19 0.48 1.73
CA ILE A 319 -19.10 0.05 2.60
C ILE A 319 -19.64 -0.43 3.96
N ALA A 320 -20.53 0.32 4.58
CA ALA A 320 -21.08 -0.03 5.90
C ALA A 320 -21.92 -1.32 5.89
N ALA A 321 -22.54 -1.66 4.76
CA ALA A 321 -23.40 -2.83 4.58
C ALA A 321 -22.61 -4.15 4.38
N GLU A 322 -21.35 -4.07 3.97
CA GLU A 322 -20.50 -5.27 3.86
C GLU A 322 -20.28 -5.90 5.25
N LYS A 323 -20.28 -7.26 5.28
CA LYS A 323 -20.26 -8.04 6.53
C LYS A 323 -18.90 -8.68 6.78
#